data_0efbb4b31e191db3669aac0b66d4d098
#
_entry.id   0efbb4b31e191db3669aac0b66d4d098
#
_cell.length_a   1.000
_cell.length_b   1.000
_cell.length_c   1.000
_cell.angle_alpha   90.00
_cell.angle_beta   90.00
_cell.angle_gamma   90.00
#
_symmetry.space_group_name_H-M   'P 1'
#
loop_
_entity.id
_entity.type
_entity.pdbx_description
1 polymer ?
#
loop_
_entity_poly.entity_id
_entity_poly.type
_entity_poly.pdbx_seq_one_letter_code
_entity_poly.pdbx_strand_id
1 'polypeptide(L)'
;VEKNQTYGVNMISLMKIFSISRIDIGLTIKFLEDSIIFFIKSDHLDKTYNIKQMDIDTEPLAIPDMDWEYNITINSRSLYDVLHEVGEVSDSCEMKIKNSMIQFGAEGPIGSLKIKIEPEDIEVNTTDKYLKMALCTKYLQNFVKARNICGNTSMSISKEAPIKMTYDIGDGGFIHSYIAPKIY
;
A
#
# COMPACT_ATOMS: atom_id res chain seq x y z
N VAL A 1 23.91 -13.98 19.83
CA VAL A 1 24.21 -12.90 18.90
C VAL A 1 23.15 -13.02 17.79
N GLU A 2 22.18 -12.11 17.76
CA GLU A 2 21.24 -12.01 16.67
C GLU A 2 22.02 -11.58 15.42
N LYS A 3 22.08 -12.44 14.43
CA LYS A 3 22.65 -12.10 13.13
C LYS A 3 21.51 -11.51 12.29
N ASN A 4 21.67 -10.29 11.81
CA ASN A 4 20.81 -9.77 10.77
C ASN A 4 21.01 -10.61 9.51
N GLN A 5 19.96 -11.29 9.06
CA GLN A 5 19.97 -12.12 7.85
C GLN A 5 18.86 -11.63 6.92
N THR A 6 19.16 -11.61 5.64
CA THR A 6 18.20 -11.25 4.58
C THR A 6 17.85 -12.51 3.79
N TYR A 7 16.57 -12.71 3.53
CA TYR A 7 16.06 -13.86 2.79
C TYR A 7 15.26 -13.40 1.59
N GLY A 8 15.67 -13.85 0.41
CA GLY A 8 14.89 -13.65 -0.81
C GLY A 8 13.80 -14.72 -0.93
N VAL A 9 12.57 -14.31 -1.23
CA VAL A 9 11.44 -15.22 -1.39
C VAL A 9 10.63 -14.92 -2.65
N ASN A 10 10.12 -15.95 -3.29
CA ASN A 10 9.17 -15.81 -4.37
C ASN A 10 7.78 -15.49 -3.79
N MET A 11 7.30 -14.26 -3.99
CA MET A 11 6.01 -13.79 -3.45
C MET A 11 4.81 -14.59 -3.97
N ILE A 12 4.85 -15.09 -5.21
CA ILE A 12 3.78 -15.92 -5.76
C ILE A 12 3.68 -17.25 -5.00
N SER A 13 4.82 -17.86 -4.69
CA SER A 13 4.88 -19.09 -3.89
C SER A 13 4.37 -18.85 -2.47
N LEU A 14 4.78 -17.75 -1.85
CA LEU A 14 4.30 -17.35 -0.53
C LEU A 14 2.78 -17.11 -0.52
N MET A 15 2.26 -16.37 -1.49
CA MET A 15 0.82 -16.14 -1.64
C MET A 15 0.04 -17.44 -1.80
N LYS A 16 0.54 -18.41 -2.58
CA LYS A 16 -0.11 -19.72 -2.73
C LYS A 16 -0.23 -20.46 -1.39
N ILE A 17 0.84 -20.46 -0.59
CA ILE A 17 0.82 -21.11 0.73
C ILE A 17 -0.24 -20.48 1.62
N PHE A 18 -0.26 -19.16 1.73
CA PHE A 18 -1.22 -18.47 2.60
C PHE A 18 -2.65 -18.50 2.09
N SER A 19 -2.88 -18.54 0.77
CA SER A 19 -4.23 -18.60 0.19
C SER A 19 -4.93 -19.93 0.40
N ILE A 20 -4.18 -21.05 0.47
CA ILE A 20 -4.72 -22.39 0.65
C ILE A 20 -4.67 -22.88 2.10
N SER A 21 -4.00 -22.13 2.97
CA SER A 21 -3.80 -22.51 4.35
C SER A 21 -4.69 -21.69 5.28
N ARG A 22 -5.54 -22.40 6.04
CA ARG A 22 -6.17 -21.77 7.21
C ARG A 22 -5.18 -21.84 8.35
N ILE A 23 -4.92 -20.69 8.98
CA ILE A 23 -4.06 -20.57 10.15
C ILE A 23 -4.98 -20.36 11.34
N ASP A 24 -5.49 -21.48 11.88
CA ASP A 24 -6.49 -21.42 12.95
C ASP A 24 -5.83 -21.44 14.33
N ILE A 25 -4.69 -22.14 14.48
CA ILE A 25 -4.04 -22.35 15.78
C ILE A 25 -2.68 -21.65 15.85
N GLY A 26 -1.88 -21.74 14.80
CA GLY A 26 -0.56 -21.13 14.82
C GLY A 26 0.25 -21.25 13.54
N LEU A 27 1.17 -20.31 13.39
CA LEU A 27 2.19 -20.28 12.35
C LEU A 27 3.55 -20.18 13.00
N THR A 28 4.45 -21.10 12.66
CA THR A 28 5.87 -21.02 13.03
C THR A 28 6.69 -20.93 11.76
N ILE A 29 7.57 -19.94 11.70
CA ILE A 29 8.48 -19.73 10.57
C ILE A 29 9.90 -20.04 11.04
N LYS A 30 10.58 -20.95 10.34
CA LYS A 30 11.97 -21.30 10.61
C LYS A 30 12.83 -20.91 9.42
N PHE A 31 13.84 -20.12 9.68
CA PHE A 31 14.82 -19.69 8.69
C PHE A 31 16.03 -20.64 8.72
N LEU A 32 16.36 -21.20 7.58
CA LEU A 32 17.55 -22.03 7.34
C LEU A 32 18.47 -21.30 6.37
N GLU A 33 19.67 -21.82 6.14
CA GLU A 33 20.67 -21.17 5.29
C GLU A 33 20.20 -20.99 3.83
N ASP A 34 19.45 -21.95 3.29
CA ASP A 34 19.01 -22.01 1.88
C ASP A 34 17.48 -22.07 1.70
N SER A 35 16.73 -22.04 2.78
CA SER A 35 15.28 -22.21 2.74
C SER A 35 14.55 -21.63 3.95
N ILE A 36 13.26 -21.41 3.77
CA ILE A 36 12.34 -20.98 4.83
C ILE A 36 11.25 -22.04 4.99
N ILE A 37 11.08 -22.52 6.21
CA ILE A 37 10.06 -23.52 6.53
C ILE A 37 8.91 -22.86 7.27
N PHE A 38 7.70 -23.07 6.77
CA PHE A 38 6.44 -22.64 7.38
C PHE A 38 5.74 -23.86 7.98
N PHE A 39 5.57 -23.87 9.29
CA PHE A 39 4.77 -24.85 10.00
C PHE A 39 3.42 -24.20 10.31
N ILE A 40 2.36 -24.71 9.70
CA ILE A 40 0.99 -24.20 9.87
C ILE A 40 0.20 -25.26 10.63
N LYS A 41 -0.31 -24.89 11.80
CA LYS A 41 -1.10 -25.73 12.65
C LYS A 41 -2.56 -25.36 12.58
N SER A 42 -3.43 -26.34 12.35
CA SER A 42 -4.88 -26.23 12.43
C SER A 42 -5.47 -27.38 13.25
N ASP A 43 -6.77 -27.35 13.58
CA ASP A 43 -7.42 -28.32 14.49
C ASP A 43 -7.17 -29.79 14.12
N HIS A 44 -7.05 -30.08 12.82
CA HIS A 44 -6.97 -31.47 12.34
C HIS A 44 -5.80 -31.75 11.40
N LEU A 45 -5.00 -30.73 11.06
CA LEU A 45 -3.95 -30.86 10.06
C LEU A 45 -2.74 -29.99 10.42
N ASP A 46 -1.58 -30.65 10.48
CA ASP A 46 -0.30 -29.95 10.53
C ASP A 46 0.31 -29.96 9.13
N LYS A 47 0.65 -28.78 8.63
CA LYS A 47 1.21 -28.60 7.29
C LYS A 47 2.61 -28.01 7.40
N THR A 48 3.52 -28.55 6.63
CA THR A 48 4.88 -28.03 6.50
C THR A 48 5.17 -27.66 5.06
N TYR A 49 5.51 -26.41 4.84
CA TYR A 49 5.96 -25.93 3.52
C TYR A 49 7.41 -25.52 3.61
N ASN A 50 8.22 -25.99 2.67
CA ASN A 50 9.61 -25.58 2.52
C ASN A 50 9.76 -24.78 1.24
N ILE A 51 10.13 -23.50 1.37
CA ILE A 51 10.39 -22.61 0.23
C ILE A 51 11.89 -22.42 0.13
N LYS A 52 12.45 -22.70 -1.04
CA LYS A 52 13.86 -22.39 -1.30
C LYS A 52 14.06 -20.89 -1.33
N GLN A 53 15.13 -20.45 -0.71
CA GLN A 53 15.61 -19.09 -0.83
C GLN A 53 16.01 -18.83 -2.29
N MET A 54 15.84 -17.59 -2.71
CA MET A 54 16.32 -17.12 -4.02
C MET A 54 17.25 -15.93 -3.81
N ASP A 55 18.29 -15.87 -4.61
CA ASP A 55 19.13 -14.70 -4.66
C ASP A 55 18.39 -13.58 -5.37
N ILE A 56 18.32 -12.41 -4.72
CA ILE A 56 17.74 -11.21 -5.29
C ILE A 56 18.90 -10.26 -5.58
N ASP A 57 19.29 -10.23 -6.85
CA ASP A 57 20.37 -9.37 -7.35
C ASP A 57 19.84 -7.96 -7.69
N THR A 58 19.20 -7.32 -6.70
CA THR A 58 18.71 -5.95 -6.83
C THR A 58 19.11 -5.14 -5.60
N GLU A 59 19.72 -3.99 -5.85
CA GLU A 59 19.94 -3.03 -4.76
C GLU A 59 18.58 -2.53 -4.24
N PRO A 60 18.39 -2.48 -2.91
CA PRO A 60 17.19 -1.88 -2.34
C PRO A 60 17.07 -0.43 -2.79
N LEU A 61 15.90 -0.05 -3.30
CA LEU A 61 15.62 1.35 -3.61
C LEU A 61 15.71 2.16 -2.32
N ALA A 62 16.67 3.07 -2.25
CA ALA A 62 16.75 4.02 -1.17
C ALA A 62 15.55 4.98 -1.27
N ILE A 63 14.78 5.06 -0.20
CA ILE A 63 13.69 6.02 -0.07
C ILE A 63 14.30 7.22 0.65
N PRO A 64 14.41 8.39 0.00
CA PRO A 64 14.97 9.57 0.66
C PRO A 64 14.03 10.03 1.79
N ASP A 65 14.60 10.64 2.82
CA ASP A 65 13.82 11.40 3.78
C ASP A 65 13.18 12.59 3.05
N MET A 66 11.89 12.75 3.23
CA MET A 66 11.11 13.79 2.56
C MET A 66 10.30 14.57 3.58
N ASP A 67 10.31 15.90 3.43
CA ASP A 67 9.41 16.77 4.16
C ASP A 67 8.02 16.73 3.50
N TRP A 68 7.03 16.34 4.27
CA TRP A 68 5.66 16.19 3.78
C TRP A 68 4.86 17.48 3.98
N GLU A 69 4.31 18.00 2.89
CA GLU A 69 3.46 19.20 2.91
C GLU A 69 2.07 18.91 3.48
N TYR A 70 1.57 17.68 3.24
CA TYR A 70 0.27 17.22 3.70
C TYR A 70 0.39 15.82 4.29
N ASN A 71 -0.14 15.64 5.50
CA ASN A 71 -0.39 14.34 6.09
C ASN A 71 -1.90 14.17 6.28
N ILE A 72 -2.47 13.15 5.68
CA ILE A 72 -3.91 12.99 5.53
C ILE A 72 -4.29 11.60 6.00
N THR A 73 -5.35 11.51 6.81
CA THR A 73 -5.94 10.24 7.22
C THR A 73 -7.32 10.10 6.61
N ILE A 74 -7.55 9.02 5.89
CA ILE A 74 -8.80 8.72 5.20
C ILE A 74 -9.26 7.33 5.59
N ASN A 75 -10.58 7.15 5.76
CA ASN A 75 -11.17 5.82 5.94
C ASN A 75 -10.78 4.92 4.75
N SER A 76 -10.17 3.75 5.04
CA SER A 76 -9.59 2.87 4.03
C SER A 76 -10.64 2.35 3.04
N ARG A 77 -11.87 2.10 3.51
CA ARG A 77 -12.96 1.63 2.65
C ARG A 77 -13.45 2.73 1.70
N SER A 78 -13.65 3.93 2.23
CA SER A 78 -14.06 5.08 1.42
C SER A 78 -13.03 5.40 0.34
N LEU A 79 -11.74 5.36 0.69
CA LEU A 79 -10.67 5.57 -0.29
C LEU A 79 -10.67 4.49 -1.38
N TYR A 80 -10.89 3.23 -1.00
CA TYR A 80 -11.00 2.14 -1.97
C TYR A 80 -12.17 2.36 -2.93
N ASP A 81 -13.36 2.66 -2.41
CA ASP A 81 -14.57 2.82 -3.23
C ASP A 81 -14.37 3.98 -4.24
N VAL A 82 -13.84 5.12 -3.78
CA VAL A 82 -13.51 6.27 -4.65
C VAL A 82 -12.52 5.90 -5.75
N LEU A 83 -11.41 5.24 -5.41
CA LEU A 83 -10.38 4.91 -6.40
C LEU A 83 -10.81 3.78 -7.34
N HIS A 84 -11.73 2.92 -6.90
CA HIS A 84 -12.34 1.93 -7.77
C HIS A 84 -13.23 2.61 -8.83
N GLU A 85 -14.13 3.50 -8.41
CA GLU A 85 -15.00 4.25 -9.32
C GLU A 85 -14.20 5.12 -10.32
N VAL A 86 -13.16 5.79 -9.84
CA VAL A 86 -12.25 6.58 -10.70
C VAL A 86 -11.58 5.71 -11.76
N GLY A 87 -11.21 4.49 -11.40
CA GLY A 87 -10.55 3.53 -12.30
C GLY A 87 -11.46 2.97 -13.38
N GLU A 88 -12.77 2.91 -13.16
CA GLU A 88 -13.75 2.54 -14.20
C GLU A 88 -13.85 3.62 -15.30
N VAL A 89 -13.48 4.87 -14.99
CA VAL A 89 -13.54 5.98 -15.93
C VAL A 89 -12.25 6.15 -16.72
N SER A 90 -11.08 6.05 -16.04
CA SER A 90 -9.78 6.35 -16.67
C SER A 90 -8.59 5.69 -15.96
N ASP A 91 -7.57 5.34 -16.74
CA ASP A 91 -6.27 4.91 -16.23
C ASP A 91 -5.45 6.04 -15.58
N SER A 92 -5.94 7.26 -15.65
CA SER A 92 -5.32 8.45 -15.08
C SER A 92 -6.32 9.23 -14.26
N CYS A 93 -5.94 9.59 -13.04
CA CYS A 93 -6.75 10.48 -12.22
C CYS A 93 -5.99 11.74 -11.83
N GLU A 94 -6.72 12.81 -11.66
CA GLU A 94 -6.26 14.06 -11.09
C GLU A 94 -6.65 14.09 -9.61
N MET A 95 -5.68 14.23 -8.72
CA MET A 95 -5.92 14.47 -7.30
C MET A 95 -5.70 15.95 -7.00
N LYS A 96 -6.63 16.55 -6.29
CA LYS A 96 -6.56 17.94 -5.78
C LYS A 96 -6.79 17.98 -4.29
N ILE A 97 -6.01 18.77 -3.60
CA ILE A 97 -6.24 19.14 -2.20
C ILE A 97 -6.50 20.64 -2.17
N LYS A 98 -7.63 21.01 -1.60
CA LYS A 98 -8.03 22.42 -1.42
C LYS A 98 -8.95 22.56 -0.22
N ASN A 99 -8.66 23.53 0.66
CA ASN A 99 -9.49 23.83 1.83
C ASN A 99 -9.81 22.57 2.67
N SER A 100 -8.81 21.76 2.96
CA SER A 100 -8.93 20.50 3.71
C SER A 100 -9.86 19.45 3.07
N MET A 101 -10.18 19.59 1.79
CA MET A 101 -10.95 18.63 1.01
C MET A 101 -10.06 18.00 -0.04
N ILE A 102 -10.25 16.71 -0.27
CA ILE A 102 -9.57 15.98 -1.33
C ILE A 102 -10.57 15.72 -2.45
N GLN A 103 -10.17 15.98 -3.68
CA GLN A 103 -10.96 15.67 -4.86
C GLN A 103 -10.16 14.75 -5.76
N PHE A 104 -10.78 13.66 -6.18
CA PHE A 104 -10.31 12.83 -7.28
C PHE A 104 -11.15 13.11 -8.52
N GLY A 105 -10.51 13.30 -9.66
CA GLY A 105 -11.16 13.51 -10.95
C GLY A 105 -10.60 12.59 -12.00
N ALA A 106 -11.46 12.08 -12.87
CA ALA A 106 -11.08 11.29 -14.04
C ALA A 106 -11.86 11.74 -15.26
N GLU A 107 -11.24 11.63 -16.42
CA GLU A 107 -11.85 11.88 -17.71
C GLU A 107 -11.50 10.75 -18.67
N GLY A 108 -12.48 10.17 -19.30
CA GLY A 108 -12.32 9.00 -20.15
C GLY A 108 -13.43 8.86 -21.18
N PRO A 109 -13.45 7.76 -21.95
CA PRO A 109 -14.43 7.55 -23.04
C PRO A 109 -15.89 7.58 -22.60
N ILE A 110 -16.17 7.20 -21.35
CA ILE A 110 -17.54 7.18 -20.80
C ILE A 110 -17.98 8.52 -20.22
N GLY A 111 -17.08 9.50 -20.15
CA GLY A 111 -17.36 10.83 -19.60
C GLY A 111 -16.36 11.27 -18.54
N SER A 112 -16.79 12.16 -17.65
CA SER A 112 -15.96 12.68 -16.55
C SER A 112 -16.58 12.39 -15.19
N LEU A 113 -15.72 12.10 -14.22
CA LEU A 113 -16.10 11.85 -12.83
C LEU A 113 -15.33 12.82 -11.92
N LYS A 114 -15.99 13.34 -10.89
CA LYS A 114 -15.37 14.12 -9.82
C LYS A 114 -15.97 13.68 -8.50
N ILE A 115 -15.13 13.16 -7.62
CA ILE A 115 -15.51 12.74 -6.28
C ILE A 115 -14.74 13.59 -5.28
N LYS A 116 -15.46 14.13 -4.30
CA LYS A 116 -14.87 14.82 -3.16
C LYS A 116 -14.98 13.92 -1.96
N ILE A 117 -13.89 13.82 -1.22
CA ILE A 117 -13.81 13.06 0.03
C ILE A 117 -13.34 14.00 1.15
N GLU A 118 -14.02 13.95 2.27
CA GLU A 118 -13.61 14.61 3.49
C GLU A 118 -12.70 13.64 4.26
N PRO A 119 -11.45 14.01 4.56
CA PRO A 119 -10.56 13.15 5.34
C PRO A 119 -10.98 13.12 6.80
N GLU A 120 -10.62 12.05 7.50
CA GLU A 120 -10.78 11.93 8.96
C GLU A 120 -9.89 12.94 9.69
N ASP A 121 -8.69 13.17 9.15
CA ASP A 121 -7.75 14.16 9.65
C ASP A 121 -6.85 14.67 8.51
N ILE A 122 -6.43 15.93 8.59
CA ILE A 122 -5.51 16.56 7.65
C ILE A 122 -4.59 17.56 8.36
N GLU A 123 -3.31 17.27 8.34
CA GLU A 123 -2.26 18.17 8.76
C GLU A 123 -1.64 18.83 7.53
N VAL A 124 -1.55 20.16 7.55
CA VAL A 124 -1.02 20.97 6.45
C VAL A 124 0.24 21.70 6.91
N ASN A 125 1.40 21.29 6.40
CA ASN A 125 2.73 21.80 6.75
C ASN A 125 3.27 22.76 5.70
N THR A 126 2.41 23.34 4.87
CA THR A 126 2.80 24.28 3.80
C THR A 126 1.91 25.51 3.82
N THR A 127 2.43 26.61 3.29
CA THR A 127 1.66 27.84 3.03
C THR A 127 0.75 27.72 1.80
N ASP A 128 1.07 26.78 0.90
CA ASP A 128 0.27 26.48 -0.28
C ASP A 128 -1.01 25.72 0.10
N LYS A 129 -2.14 26.40 -0.02
CA LYS A 129 -3.47 25.79 0.28
C LYS A 129 -4.06 24.99 -0.88
N TYR A 130 -3.27 24.76 -1.90
CA TYR A 130 -3.71 24.06 -3.10
C TYR A 130 -2.62 23.17 -3.65
N LEU A 131 -2.93 21.90 -3.78
CA LEU A 131 -2.10 20.91 -4.45
C LEU A 131 -2.91 20.25 -5.57
N LYS A 132 -2.25 20.02 -6.69
CA LYS A 132 -2.81 19.30 -7.84
C LYS A 132 -1.74 18.38 -8.40
N MET A 133 -2.08 17.10 -8.60
CA MET A 133 -1.21 16.13 -9.25
C MET A 133 -1.98 15.12 -10.07
N ALA A 134 -1.34 14.56 -11.07
CA ALA A 134 -1.89 13.47 -11.86
C ALA A 134 -1.25 12.14 -11.44
N LEU A 135 -2.04 11.10 -11.33
CA LEU A 135 -1.65 9.79 -10.82
C LEU A 135 -2.13 8.68 -11.76
N CYS A 136 -1.42 7.56 -11.76
CA CYS A 136 -1.86 6.36 -12.43
C CYS A 136 -2.88 5.62 -11.56
N THR A 137 -4.12 5.52 -12.02
CA THR A 137 -5.23 4.91 -11.29
C THR A 137 -4.97 3.44 -10.96
N LYS A 138 -4.36 2.70 -11.87
CA LYS A 138 -4.03 1.28 -11.69
C LYS A 138 -3.12 1.04 -10.48
N TYR A 139 -2.12 1.89 -10.25
CA TYR A 139 -1.25 1.77 -9.09
C TYR A 139 -1.99 2.10 -7.80
N LEU A 140 -2.80 3.16 -7.79
CA LEU A 140 -3.63 3.52 -6.65
C LEU A 140 -4.59 2.37 -6.28
N GLN A 141 -5.27 1.79 -7.26
CA GLN A 141 -6.16 0.65 -7.04
C GLN A 141 -5.45 -0.58 -6.46
N ASN A 142 -4.19 -0.83 -6.85
CA ASN A 142 -3.42 -1.92 -6.27
C ASN A 142 -3.12 -1.69 -4.79
N PHE A 143 -2.82 -0.47 -4.40
CA PHE A 143 -2.47 -0.16 -3.01
C PHE A 143 -3.68 -0.18 -2.09
N VAL A 144 -4.83 0.29 -2.55
CA VAL A 144 -6.06 0.25 -1.73
C VAL A 144 -6.67 -1.14 -1.56
N LYS A 145 -6.11 -2.18 -2.20
CA LYS A 145 -6.46 -3.57 -1.90
C LYS A 145 -6.19 -3.95 -0.44
N ALA A 146 -5.28 -3.24 0.22
CA ALA A 146 -4.95 -3.40 1.64
C ALA A 146 -6.03 -2.85 2.61
N ARG A 147 -7.14 -2.31 2.10
CA ARG A 147 -8.23 -1.67 2.89
C ARG A 147 -8.79 -2.48 4.07
N ASN A 148 -8.64 -3.79 4.04
CA ASN A 148 -9.15 -4.66 5.11
C ASN A 148 -8.14 -4.84 6.26
N ILE A 149 -6.93 -4.31 6.13
CA ILE A 149 -5.86 -4.44 7.13
C ILE A 149 -6.10 -3.49 8.30
N CYS A 150 -6.48 -2.25 8.00
CA CYS A 150 -6.79 -1.26 9.03
C CYS A 150 -7.93 -0.34 8.59
N GLY A 151 -8.60 0.28 9.56
CA GLY A 151 -9.74 1.16 9.31
C GLY A 151 -9.40 2.42 8.52
N ASN A 152 -8.19 2.95 8.74
CA ASN A 152 -7.74 4.20 8.13
C ASN A 152 -6.43 4.02 7.36
N THR A 153 -6.29 4.75 6.27
CA THR A 153 -5.09 4.86 5.44
C THR A 153 -4.49 6.24 5.65
N SER A 154 -3.22 6.33 5.98
CA SER A 154 -2.50 7.59 6.01
C SER A 154 -1.83 7.84 4.67
N MET A 155 -1.90 9.09 4.19
CA MET A 155 -1.26 9.55 2.97
C MET A 155 -0.36 10.73 3.29
N SER A 156 0.92 10.63 2.95
CA SER A 156 1.86 11.75 3.05
C SER A 156 2.19 12.24 1.63
N ILE A 157 2.06 13.53 1.39
CA ILE A 157 2.03 14.10 0.04
C ILE A 157 2.85 15.39 0.01
N SER A 158 3.67 15.54 -1.02
CA SER A 158 4.35 16.78 -1.37
C SER A 158 4.32 16.98 -2.88
N LYS A 159 4.44 18.22 -3.33
CA LYS A 159 4.17 18.61 -4.72
C LYS A 159 5.05 17.90 -5.76
N GLU A 160 6.31 17.64 -5.44
CA GLU A 160 7.31 17.08 -6.36
C GLU A 160 7.83 15.70 -5.90
N ALA A 161 7.15 15.10 -4.93
CA ALA A 161 7.53 13.81 -4.35
C ALA A 161 6.52 12.71 -4.68
N PRO A 162 6.93 11.44 -4.63
CA PRO A 162 5.99 10.33 -4.63
C PRO A 162 5.02 10.44 -3.45
N ILE A 163 3.75 10.11 -3.66
CA ILE A 163 2.80 9.95 -2.56
C ILE A 163 3.19 8.71 -1.76
N LYS A 164 3.30 8.84 -0.45
CA LYS A 164 3.44 7.73 0.46
C LYS A 164 2.08 7.36 1.02
N MET A 165 1.65 6.12 0.84
CA MET A 165 0.46 5.55 1.49
C MET A 165 0.90 4.57 2.56
N THR A 166 0.31 4.66 3.75
CA THR A 166 0.68 3.86 4.93
C THR A 166 -0.55 3.16 5.49
N TYR A 167 -0.42 1.85 5.71
CA TYR A 167 -1.34 1.03 6.47
C TYR A 167 -0.65 0.57 7.75
N ASP A 168 -1.20 0.90 8.89
CA ASP A 168 -0.76 0.40 10.19
C ASP A 168 -1.36 -1.01 10.40
N ILE A 169 -0.48 -2.00 10.59
CA ILE A 169 -0.88 -3.40 10.80
C ILE A 169 -0.83 -3.82 12.28
N GLY A 170 -0.64 -2.87 13.19
CA GLY A 170 -0.51 -3.11 14.63
C GLY A 170 0.90 -3.54 15.06
N ASP A 171 1.13 -3.54 16.36
CA ASP A 171 2.38 -3.96 17.01
C ASP A 171 3.64 -3.28 16.44
N GLY A 172 3.51 -2.04 15.95
CA GLY A 172 4.59 -1.29 15.33
C GLY A 172 4.92 -1.70 13.89
N GLY A 173 4.10 -2.57 13.29
CA GLY A 173 4.22 -2.96 11.89
C GLY A 173 3.45 -2.03 10.97
N PHE A 174 3.94 -1.84 9.73
CA PHE A 174 3.27 -1.02 8.73
C PHE A 174 3.63 -1.48 7.31
N ILE A 175 2.73 -1.14 6.38
CA ILE A 175 2.96 -1.29 4.94
C ILE A 175 3.02 0.10 4.33
N HIS A 176 4.14 0.42 3.70
CA HIS A 176 4.31 1.64 2.92
C HIS A 176 4.26 1.35 1.44
N SER A 177 3.58 2.22 0.71
CA SER A 177 3.54 2.21 -0.76
C SER A 177 3.84 3.60 -1.28
N TYR A 178 4.64 3.69 -2.34
CA TYR A 178 5.06 4.96 -2.93
C TYR A 178 4.62 5.02 -4.39
N ILE A 179 3.97 6.12 -4.77
CA ILE A 179 3.47 6.34 -6.13
C ILE A 179 4.02 7.65 -6.66
N ALA A 180 4.80 7.57 -7.73
CA ALA A 180 5.26 8.76 -8.42
C ALA A 180 4.10 9.46 -9.14
N PRO A 181 4.03 10.81 -9.11
CA PRO A 181 3.14 11.56 -9.97
C PRO A 181 3.45 11.30 -11.45
N LYS A 182 2.44 11.42 -12.31
CA LYS A 182 2.66 11.47 -13.75
C LYS A 182 3.32 12.79 -14.13
N ILE A 183 4.39 12.71 -14.91
CA ILE A 183 5.06 13.86 -15.53
C ILE A 183 4.42 14.02 -16.91
N TYR A 184 3.92 15.20 -17.24
CA TYR A 184 3.40 15.58 -18.55
C TYR A 184 4.36 16.50 -19.27
#